data_6abd364fdeaf4648fa0da8b82ffa66b8
#
_entry.id   6abd364fdeaf4648fa0da8b82ffa66b8
#
_cell.length_a   1.000
_cell.length_b   1.000
_cell.length_c   1.000
_cell.angle_alpha   90.00
_cell.angle_beta   90.00
_cell.angle_gamma   90.00
#
_symmetry.space_group_name_H-M   'P 1'
#
loop_
_entity.id
_entity.type
_entity.pdbx_description
1 polymer ?
#
loop_
_entity_poly.entity_id
_entity_poly.type
_entity_poly.pdbx_seq_one_letter_code
_entity_poly.pdbx_strand_id
1 'polypeptide(L)'
;MALVRINGLERHYQMASETVRALDGVDLEIIEGERIILLGPSGSGKTTLLNCLSALDSPTGGEYQFSGIEVPKNDSEAMTTFRRENIGYVFQFFNLLQDLTVLENLLLIQELAGSRDEDRARNLLSLVGLENEVDRFPA
;
A
#
# COMPACT_ATOMS: atom_id res chain seq x y z
N MET A 1 -4.99 0.54 21.48
CA MET A 1 -3.81 -0.22 21.03
C MET A 1 -3.42 0.30 19.67
N ALA A 2 -2.14 0.50 19.43
CA ALA A 2 -1.69 1.00 18.14
C ALA A 2 -1.87 -0.07 17.05
N LEU A 3 -2.47 0.31 15.93
CA LEU A 3 -2.53 -0.52 14.72
C LEU A 3 -1.18 -0.53 14.02
N VAL A 4 -0.57 0.66 13.87
CA VAL A 4 0.76 0.85 13.29
C VAL A 4 1.65 1.51 14.34
N ARG A 5 2.85 0.98 14.51
CA ARG A 5 3.91 1.60 15.32
C ARG A 5 5.24 1.52 14.59
N ILE A 6 5.84 2.67 14.35
CA ILE A 6 7.20 2.76 13.84
C ILE A 6 8.07 3.56 14.79
N ASN A 7 9.29 3.08 15.02
CA ASN A 7 10.27 3.72 15.88
C ASN A 7 11.60 3.82 15.14
N GLY A 8 12.08 5.04 14.97
CA GLY A 8 13.36 5.32 14.31
C GLY A 8 13.44 4.77 12.89
N LEU A 9 12.34 4.78 12.13
CA LEU A 9 12.31 4.18 10.79
C LEU A 9 13.26 4.91 9.85
N GLU A 10 14.13 4.16 9.19
CA GLU A 10 15.12 4.67 8.25
C GLU A 10 14.95 4.00 6.88
N ARG A 11 15.13 4.79 5.84
CA ARG A 11 15.31 4.31 4.48
C ARG A 11 16.39 5.12 3.79
N HIS A 12 17.55 4.52 3.66
CA HIS A 12 18.71 5.13 3.03
C HIS A 12 18.97 4.43 1.70
N TYR A 13 19.15 5.22 0.64
CA TYR A 13 19.51 4.74 -0.68
C TYR A 13 20.97 5.05 -0.95
N GLN A 14 21.76 4.03 -1.27
CA GLN A 14 23.15 4.19 -1.66
C GLN A 14 23.21 4.56 -3.15
N MET A 15 23.64 5.79 -3.43
CA MET A 15 23.94 6.25 -4.78
C MET A 15 25.45 6.17 -5.02
N ALA A 16 25.87 6.26 -6.28
CA ALA A 16 27.29 6.07 -6.62
C ALA A 16 28.28 6.97 -5.86
N SER A 17 27.88 8.18 -5.50
CA SER A 17 28.72 9.17 -4.82
C SER A 17 28.21 9.66 -3.47
N GLU A 18 26.96 9.31 -3.11
CA GLU A 18 26.33 9.80 -1.88
C GLU A 18 25.29 8.84 -1.35
N THR A 19 24.95 8.99 -0.08
CA THR A 19 23.82 8.27 0.55
C THR A 19 22.64 9.25 0.68
N VAL A 20 21.52 8.91 0.06
CA VAL A 20 20.26 9.65 0.22
C VAL A 20 19.48 9.06 1.39
N ARG A 21 19.28 9.86 2.44
CA ARG A 21 18.51 9.49 3.62
C ARG A 21 17.07 9.95 3.45
N ALA A 22 16.28 9.15 2.73
CA ALA A 22 14.88 9.49 2.43
C ALA A 22 14.00 9.46 3.69
N LEU A 23 14.26 8.52 4.60
CA LEU A 23 13.74 8.49 5.97
C LEU A 23 14.94 8.38 6.91
N ASP A 24 14.98 9.21 7.94
CA ASP A 24 16.13 9.31 8.85
C ASP A 24 15.66 9.36 10.31
N GLY A 25 15.09 8.26 10.79
CA GLY A 25 14.63 8.11 12.17
C GLY A 25 13.20 8.61 12.39
N VAL A 26 12.24 8.16 11.60
CA VAL A 26 10.82 8.56 11.73
C VAL A 26 10.13 7.73 12.81
N ASP A 27 9.43 8.41 13.71
CA ASP A 27 8.53 7.82 14.70
C ASP A 27 7.09 8.15 14.35
N LEU A 28 6.21 7.16 14.39
CA LEU A 28 4.78 7.34 14.15
C LEU A 28 3.98 6.23 14.83
N GLU A 29 2.86 6.61 15.42
CA GLU A 29 1.87 5.67 15.93
C GLU A 29 0.51 5.99 15.33
N ILE A 30 -0.19 4.96 14.84
CA ILE A 30 -1.54 5.07 14.26
C ILE A 30 -2.44 4.11 15.02
N ILE A 31 -3.56 4.61 15.51
CA ILE A 31 -4.60 3.79 16.14
C ILE A 31 -5.64 3.34 15.11
N GLU A 32 -6.33 2.26 15.39
CA GLU A 32 -7.40 1.77 14.51
C GLU A 32 -8.50 2.83 14.28
N GLY A 33 -8.93 2.95 13.03
CA GLY A 33 -9.94 3.94 12.62
C GLY A 33 -9.43 5.36 12.41
N GLU A 34 -8.16 5.62 12.68
CA GLU A 34 -7.56 6.94 12.50
C GLU A 34 -7.38 7.29 11.03
N ARG A 35 -7.54 8.57 10.71
CA ARG A 35 -7.29 9.13 9.38
C ARG A 35 -6.11 10.07 9.45
N ILE A 36 -5.06 9.76 8.69
CA ILE A 36 -3.83 10.56 8.68
C ILE A 36 -3.64 11.19 7.31
N ILE A 37 -3.28 12.47 7.31
CA ILE A 37 -2.87 13.21 6.12
C ILE A 37 -1.38 13.52 6.25
N LEU A 38 -0.61 13.07 5.28
CA LEU A 38 0.82 13.32 5.23
C LEU A 38 1.09 14.51 4.31
N LEU A 39 1.58 15.59 4.87
CA LEU A 39 1.85 16.85 4.17
C LEU A 39 3.35 17.15 4.12
N GLY A 40 3.78 17.75 3.05
CA GLY A 40 5.15 18.20 2.86
C GLY A 40 5.48 18.49 1.40
N PRO A 41 6.58 19.20 1.13
CA PRO A 41 7.03 19.47 -0.23
C PRO A 41 7.45 18.19 -0.96
N SER A 42 7.55 18.27 -2.29
CA SER A 42 8.12 17.20 -3.11
C SER A 42 9.54 16.87 -2.63
N GLY A 43 9.88 15.59 -2.55
CA GLY A 43 11.19 15.13 -2.09
C GLY A 43 11.37 15.11 -0.56
N SER A 44 10.30 15.32 0.23
CA SER A 44 10.36 15.26 1.71
C SER A 44 10.30 13.83 2.30
N GLY A 45 10.18 12.79 1.47
CA GLY A 45 10.13 11.40 1.90
C GLY A 45 8.73 10.80 2.08
N LYS A 46 7.66 11.52 1.72
CA LYS A 46 6.27 11.04 1.87
C LYS A 46 6.02 9.71 1.15
N THR A 47 6.39 9.63 -0.13
CA THR A 47 6.24 8.40 -0.93
C THR A 47 7.06 7.26 -0.35
N THR A 48 8.29 7.54 0.09
CA THR A 48 9.16 6.54 0.72
C THR A 48 8.54 6.01 2.01
N LEU A 49 7.96 6.89 2.84
CA LEU A 49 7.27 6.48 4.06
C LEU A 49 6.07 5.58 3.74
N LEU A 50 5.23 5.97 2.78
CA LEU A 50 4.09 5.15 2.36
C LEU A 50 4.53 3.80 1.78
N ASN A 51 5.60 3.76 1.01
CA ASN A 51 6.15 2.52 0.48
C ASN A 51 6.67 1.58 1.58
N CYS A 52 7.32 2.11 2.60
CA CYS A 52 7.76 1.32 3.76
C CYS A 52 6.57 0.84 4.61
N LEU A 53 5.60 1.72 4.89
CA LEU A 53 4.39 1.37 5.65
C LEU A 53 3.55 0.30 4.96
N SER A 54 3.52 0.32 3.65
CA SER A 54 2.79 -0.67 2.85
C SER A 54 3.61 -1.91 2.48
N ALA A 55 4.85 -2.02 2.98
CA ALA A 55 5.79 -3.10 2.64
C ALA A 55 6.04 -3.28 1.12
N LEU A 56 5.94 -2.19 0.34
CA LEU A 56 6.44 -2.14 -1.04
C LEU A 56 7.95 -1.99 -1.08
N ASP A 57 8.52 -1.36 -0.04
CA ASP A 57 9.96 -1.23 0.15
C ASP A 57 10.32 -1.61 1.58
N SER A 58 11.53 -2.11 1.78
CA SER A 58 12.04 -2.47 3.10
C SER A 58 12.76 -1.30 3.73
N PRO A 59 12.49 -0.96 5.00
CA PRO A 59 13.31 -0.01 5.73
C PRO A 59 14.76 -0.53 5.86
N THR A 60 15.71 0.38 5.91
CA THR A 60 17.13 0.07 6.16
C THR A 60 17.46 0.03 7.65
N GLY A 61 16.62 0.62 8.48
CA GLY A 61 16.76 0.64 9.93
C GLY A 61 15.46 0.97 10.64
N GLY A 62 15.47 0.84 11.95
CA GLY A 62 14.31 1.06 12.79
C GLY A 62 13.38 -0.14 12.90
N GLU A 63 12.29 0.06 13.61
CA GLU A 63 11.29 -0.96 13.89
C GLU A 63 9.95 -0.57 13.27
N TYR A 64 9.24 -1.56 12.72
CA TYR A 64 7.88 -1.40 12.24
C TYR A 64 7.02 -2.58 12.69
N GLN A 65 5.96 -2.27 13.45
CA GLN A 65 4.97 -3.23 13.92
C GLN A 65 3.58 -2.89 13.39
N PHE A 66 2.86 -3.92 12.97
CA PHE A 66 1.44 -3.86 12.61
C PHE A 66 0.66 -4.80 13.54
N SER A 67 -0.31 -4.26 14.26
CA SER A 67 -1.08 -4.99 15.29
C SER A 67 -0.18 -5.70 16.30
N GLY A 68 0.95 -5.10 16.68
CA GLY A 68 1.91 -5.65 17.64
C GLY A 68 2.86 -6.71 17.08
N ILE A 69 2.78 -7.02 15.79
CA ILE A 69 3.65 -8.00 15.11
C ILE A 69 4.63 -7.25 14.20
N GLU A 70 5.90 -7.65 14.24
CA GLU A 70 6.91 -7.06 13.35
C GLU A 70 6.56 -7.32 11.87
N VAL A 71 6.54 -6.25 11.09
CA VAL A 71 6.27 -6.32 9.64
C VAL A 71 7.47 -6.91 8.93
N PRO A 72 7.26 -7.89 8.02
CA PRO A 72 8.37 -8.52 7.30
C PRO A 72 9.13 -7.50 6.46
N LYS A 73 10.44 -7.64 6.45
CA LYS A 73 11.38 -6.83 5.65
C LYS A 73 12.43 -7.74 5.02
N ASN A 74 12.93 -7.33 3.86
CA ASN A 74 13.96 -8.08 3.09
C ASN A 74 13.57 -9.53 2.74
N ASP A 75 12.27 -9.83 2.77
CA ASP A 75 11.67 -11.10 2.35
C ASP A 75 10.50 -10.80 1.42
N SER A 76 10.72 -10.98 0.13
CA SER A 76 9.76 -10.60 -0.91
C SER A 76 8.44 -11.37 -0.80
N GLU A 77 8.48 -12.64 -0.44
CA GLU A 77 7.28 -13.47 -0.32
C GLU A 77 6.45 -13.09 0.92
N ALA A 78 7.11 -12.94 2.07
CA ALA A 78 6.46 -12.51 3.30
C ALA A 78 5.88 -11.09 3.18
N MET A 79 6.59 -10.16 2.55
CA MET A 79 6.12 -8.80 2.27
C MET A 79 4.91 -8.80 1.33
N THR A 80 4.91 -9.66 0.31
CA THR A 80 3.78 -9.80 -0.61
C THR A 80 2.54 -10.32 0.12
N THR A 81 2.70 -11.32 0.97
CA THR A 81 1.62 -11.86 1.79
C THR A 81 1.06 -10.81 2.75
N PHE A 82 1.93 -10.08 3.44
CA PHE A 82 1.51 -8.99 4.32
C PHE A 82 0.69 -7.92 3.57
N ARG A 83 1.14 -7.47 2.38
CA ARG A 83 0.39 -6.50 1.57
C ARG A 83 -0.98 -7.02 1.19
N ARG A 84 -1.04 -8.26 0.71
CA ARG A 84 -2.29 -8.90 0.28
C ARG A 84 -3.34 -8.93 1.37
N GLU A 85 -2.91 -9.20 2.59
CA GLU A 85 -3.81 -9.41 3.73
C GLU A 85 -4.19 -8.11 4.45
N ASN A 86 -3.33 -7.09 4.41
CA ASN A 86 -3.47 -5.95 5.31
C ASN A 86 -3.55 -4.58 4.62
N ILE A 87 -3.17 -4.46 3.34
CA ILE A 87 -3.01 -3.17 2.69
C ILE A 87 -3.92 -3.04 1.47
N GLY A 88 -4.65 -1.94 1.39
CA GLY A 88 -5.32 -1.48 0.18
C GLY A 88 -4.65 -0.23 -0.37
N TYR A 89 -4.55 -0.13 -1.70
CA TYR A 89 -3.93 0.99 -2.39
C TYR A 89 -4.91 1.77 -3.24
N VAL A 90 -4.77 3.09 -3.23
CA VAL A 90 -5.29 3.97 -4.26
C VAL A 90 -4.12 4.73 -4.87
N PHE A 91 -3.83 4.48 -6.14
CA PHE A 91 -2.68 5.05 -6.83
C PHE A 91 -3.05 6.33 -7.58
N GLN A 92 -2.08 7.25 -7.68
CA GLN A 92 -2.23 8.50 -8.43
C GLN A 92 -2.50 8.26 -9.92
N PHE A 93 -1.91 7.22 -10.51
CA PHE A 93 -2.01 6.86 -11.93
C PHE A 93 -2.86 5.60 -12.16
N PHE A 94 -3.83 5.36 -11.28
CA PHE A 94 -4.87 4.32 -11.35
C PHE A 94 -4.36 2.88 -11.29
N ASN A 95 -3.29 2.51 -11.97
CA ASN A 95 -2.69 1.15 -12.03
C ASN A 95 -3.68 0.05 -12.48
N LEU A 96 -4.58 0.39 -13.38
CA LEU A 96 -5.51 -0.54 -13.99
C LEU A 96 -4.88 -1.27 -15.15
N LEU A 97 -5.22 -2.55 -15.31
CA LEU A 97 -4.85 -3.33 -16.48
C LEU A 97 -5.79 -2.96 -17.63
N GLN A 98 -5.21 -2.40 -18.70
CA GLN A 98 -5.95 -1.83 -19.82
C GLN A 98 -6.64 -2.89 -20.68
N ASP A 99 -6.13 -4.11 -20.67
CA ASP A 99 -6.65 -5.26 -21.42
C ASP A 99 -7.77 -6.01 -20.66
N LEU A 100 -8.09 -5.57 -19.45
CA LEU A 100 -9.19 -6.09 -18.64
C LEU A 100 -10.30 -5.05 -18.53
N THR A 101 -11.54 -5.52 -18.49
CA THR A 101 -12.70 -4.66 -18.21
C THR A 101 -12.65 -4.12 -16.78
N VAL A 102 -13.52 -3.16 -16.49
CA VAL A 102 -13.68 -2.59 -15.13
C VAL A 102 -13.97 -3.71 -14.12
N LEU A 103 -14.90 -4.61 -14.44
CA LEU A 103 -15.23 -5.74 -13.56
C LEU A 103 -14.05 -6.72 -13.42
N GLU A 104 -13.40 -7.07 -14.50
CA GLU A 104 -12.27 -8.01 -14.50
C GLU A 104 -11.07 -7.48 -13.68
N ASN A 105 -10.82 -6.17 -13.69
CA ASN A 105 -9.81 -5.56 -12.81
C ASN A 105 -10.11 -5.80 -11.33
N LEU A 106 -11.38 -5.70 -10.91
CA LEU A 106 -11.76 -6.00 -9.52
C LEU A 106 -11.66 -7.50 -9.22
N LEU A 107 -12.16 -8.34 -10.12
CA LEU A 107 -12.14 -9.80 -9.94
C LEU A 107 -10.72 -10.35 -9.83
N LEU A 108 -9.77 -9.79 -10.59
CA LEU A 108 -8.36 -10.17 -10.51
C LEU A 108 -7.79 -9.95 -9.09
N ILE A 109 -8.09 -8.81 -8.48
CA ILE A 109 -7.62 -8.52 -7.11
C ILE A 109 -8.24 -9.48 -6.10
N GLN A 110 -9.52 -9.80 -6.24
CA GLN A 110 -10.18 -10.79 -5.39
C GLN A 110 -9.56 -12.19 -5.57
N GLU A 111 -9.26 -12.57 -6.79
CA GLU A 111 -8.66 -13.87 -7.12
C GLU A 111 -7.25 -13.99 -6.53
N LEU A 112 -6.43 -12.94 -6.62
CA LEU A 112 -5.12 -12.88 -5.98
C LEU A 112 -5.21 -12.92 -4.44
N ALA A 113 -6.28 -12.41 -3.87
CA ALA A 113 -6.56 -12.50 -2.43
C ALA A 113 -7.18 -13.84 -2.01
N GLY A 114 -7.47 -14.75 -2.96
CA GLY A 114 -8.01 -16.08 -2.70
C GLY A 114 -9.53 -16.12 -2.48
N SER A 115 -10.27 -15.06 -2.85
CA SER A 115 -11.71 -14.98 -2.62
C SER A 115 -12.42 -14.24 -3.75
N ARG A 116 -12.71 -14.94 -4.85
CA ARG A 116 -13.49 -14.38 -5.95
C ARG A 116 -14.98 -14.31 -5.59
N ASP A 117 -15.54 -13.11 -5.64
CA ASP A 117 -16.95 -12.82 -5.36
C ASP A 117 -17.43 -11.73 -6.34
N GLU A 118 -18.05 -12.16 -7.43
CA GLU A 118 -18.52 -11.26 -8.48
C GLU A 118 -19.68 -10.36 -8.00
N ASP A 119 -20.58 -10.87 -7.17
CA ASP A 119 -21.69 -10.08 -6.63
C ASP A 119 -21.16 -8.94 -5.75
N ARG A 120 -20.17 -9.21 -4.94
CA ARG A 120 -19.48 -8.17 -4.15
C ARG A 120 -18.81 -7.15 -5.04
N ALA A 121 -18.12 -7.58 -6.10
CA ALA A 121 -17.47 -6.66 -7.04
C ALA A 121 -18.49 -5.75 -7.73
N ARG A 122 -19.60 -6.29 -8.19
CA ARG A 122 -20.71 -5.51 -8.82
C ARG A 122 -21.33 -4.53 -7.81
N ASN A 123 -21.54 -4.95 -6.58
CA ASN A 123 -22.06 -4.07 -5.54
C ASN A 123 -21.11 -2.90 -5.25
N LEU A 124 -19.80 -3.14 -5.19
CA LEU A 124 -18.79 -2.09 -5.00
C LEU A 124 -18.79 -1.10 -6.16
N LEU A 125 -18.93 -1.57 -7.41
CA LEU A 125 -19.04 -0.71 -8.57
C LEU A 125 -20.30 0.14 -8.53
N SER A 126 -21.43 -0.42 -8.11
CA SER A 126 -22.67 0.33 -7.91
C SER A 126 -22.53 1.44 -6.86
N LEU A 127 -21.84 1.15 -5.73
CA LEU A 127 -21.60 2.14 -4.69
C LEU A 127 -20.83 3.38 -5.16
N VAL A 128 -19.99 3.22 -6.18
CA VAL A 128 -19.22 4.34 -6.78
C VAL A 128 -19.83 4.85 -8.10
N GLY A 129 -21.05 4.40 -8.46
CA GLY A 129 -21.78 4.86 -9.65
C GLY A 129 -21.28 4.28 -10.97
N LEU A 130 -20.64 3.12 -10.93
CA LEU A 130 -20.07 2.45 -12.14
C LEU A 130 -20.81 1.16 -12.50
N GLU A 131 -22.04 0.97 -12.05
CA GLU A 131 -22.84 -0.23 -12.33
C GLU A 131 -23.08 -0.49 -13.82
N ASN A 132 -23.09 0.56 -14.64
CA ASN A 132 -23.29 0.47 -16.09
C ASN A 132 -21.96 0.39 -16.88
N GLU A 133 -20.82 0.43 -16.20
CA GLU A 133 -19.50 0.49 -16.82
C GLU A 133 -18.73 -0.83 -16.69
N VAL A 134 -19.36 -1.87 -16.19
CA VAL A 134 -18.70 -3.16 -15.80
C VAL A 134 -17.96 -3.82 -16.96
N ASP A 135 -18.48 -3.74 -18.17
CA ASP A 135 -17.92 -4.36 -19.38
C ASP A 135 -17.03 -3.41 -20.20
N ARG A 136 -16.80 -2.18 -19.71
CA ARG A 136 -15.93 -1.22 -20.38
C ARG A 136 -14.48 -1.43 -19.99
N PHE A 137 -13.57 -1.06 -20.89
CA PHE A 137 -12.14 -1.03 -20.64
C PHE A 137 -11.71 0.32 -20.05
N PRO A 138 -10.63 0.37 -19.24
CA PRO A 138 -10.16 1.61 -18.57
C PRO A 138 -9.83 2.76 -19.51
N ALA A 139 -9.42 2.48 -20.75
CA ALA A 139 -9.24 3.48 -21.79
C ALA A 139 -10.59 3.99 -22.30
#